data_12a528a9903015ce6a3a5d91260a3307
#
_entry.id   12a528a9903015ce6a3a5d91260a3307
#
_cell.length_a   1.000
_cell.length_b   1.000
_cell.length_c   1.000
_cell.angle_alpha   90.00
_cell.angle_beta   90.00
_cell.angle_gamma   90.00
#
_symmetry.space_group_name_H-M   'P 1'
#
loop_
_entity.id
_entity.type
_entity.pdbx_description
1 polymer ?
#
loop_
_entity_poly.entity_id
_entity_poly.type
_entity_poly.pdbx_seq_one_letter_code
_entity_poly.pdbx_strand_id
1 'polypeptide(L)'
;MVGIVDEALGMDGDDALKISAYKDALVDFVKRTDTPMTIGVQGEWGSGKTSLLNQIWNDLDQFNKNDDDIDDFKQIWINSWEHSLLCSPEECLMKIINEIILELLEADTDKNRSEKISKGVNNIMKGALRIGSSLTLGTAGVNAVDDIFSENSNSIKELREQLKVLVAEIKTLETNRYGKVIIYVDDLDRIEPKDAVSILELLKNIFNIKDCVFVLAIDYQVVVKGLVGKFGKPTPENEWEFRAFFDKIIQLPFSMPMGNYDIANYVLGLLDKINFYDGKDELDSDLINLFVTKSIGGNPRSIKRLINSLALIKILNDKDGGDDSDGVIRDKDSAMVMFAMVCLQIAHPEIYQLFADNPNFREWNEDLAYRETQKKEEADENWIKNFEQATETDNFNEEWEKCLFRVCYTNPRRRAKASAISEFISIFDEQFNEKEIISMIESALGQTAVTSVSSKENPNVRPPKGSYKPHFVSGYEAWKLNRIEKDNLSSKHPDFPTKESEVTIN
;
A
#
# COMPACT_ATOMS: atom_id res chain seq x y z
N MET A 1 21.47 12.84 2.56
CA MET A 1 20.85 11.92 1.55
C MET A 1 19.62 12.62 1.00
N VAL A 2 19.30 12.49 -0.30
CA VAL A 2 18.25 13.33 -0.90
C VAL A 2 16.86 12.66 -0.91
N GLY A 3 16.77 11.35 -0.79
CA GLY A 3 15.48 10.64 -0.78
C GLY A 3 15.61 9.23 -0.21
N ILE A 4 14.48 8.65 0.18
CA ILE A 4 14.37 7.31 0.77
C ILE A 4 13.72 6.36 -0.25
N VAL A 5 14.41 5.29 -0.59
CA VAL A 5 13.92 4.29 -1.55
C VAL A 5 12.84 3.42 -0.88
N ASP A 6 11.76 3.13 -1.62
CA ASP A 6 10.69 2.23 -1.16
C ASP A 6 11.02 0.78 -1.54
N GLU A 7 12.10 0.25 -0.96
CA GLU A 7 12.47 -1.15 -1.07
C GLU A 7 12.13 -1.89 0.22
N ALA A 8 11.82 -3.19 0.09
CA ALA A 8 11.74 -4.08 1.23
C ALA A 8 13.10 -4.11 1.93
N LEU A 9 13.11 -4.21 3.26
CA LEU A 9 14.35 -4.44 3.99
C LEU A 9 15.00 -5.71 3.45
N GLY A 10 16.27 -5.59 3.07
CA GLY A 10 17.07 -6.74 2.71
C GLY A 10 17.29 -7.66 3.92
N MET A 11 17.97 -8.77 3.68
CA MET A 11 18.20 -9.80 4.70
C MET A 11 18.95 -9.28 5.94
N ASP A 12 19.83 -8.26 5.78
CA ASP A 12 20.64 -7.66 6.85
C ASP A 12 20.12 -6.29 7.32
N GLY A 13 18.85 -5.97 7.06
CA GLY A 13 18.28 -4.66 7.38
C GLY A 13 18.01 -4.46 8.88
N ASP A 14 18.28 -3.26 9.39
CA ASP A 14 17.99 -2.87 10.78
C ASP A 14 16.50 -2.97 11.11
N ASP A 15 16.17 -3.49 12.30
CA ASP A 15 14.79 -3.53 12.83
C ASP A 15 14.33 -2.16 13.34
N ALA A 16 14.23 -1.20 12.43
CA ALA A 16 13.84 0.16 12.77
C ALA A 16 12.39 0.30 13.30
N LEU A 17 11.54 -0.70 13.06
CA LEU A 17 10.15 -0.76 13.53
C LEU A 17 9.98 -1.55 14.84
N LYS A 18 11.06 -2.17 15.34
CA LYS A 18 11.07 -3.01 16.55
C LYS A 18 10.09 -4.18 16.49
N ILE A 19 10.12 -4.92 15.40
CA ILE A 19 9.28 -6.12 15.20
C ILE A 19 10.04 -7.45 15.40
N SER A 20 11.29 -7.42 15.81
CA SER A 20 12.14 -8.61 15.99
C SER A 20 11.48 -9.68 16.83
N ALA A 21 10.83 -9.34 17.94
CA ALA A 21 10.14 -10.31 18.79
C ALA A 21 9.05 -11.11 18.04
N TYR A 22 8.32 -10.46 17.14
CA TYR A 22 7.31 -11.12 16.31
C TYR A 22 7.93 -12.01 15.23
N LYS A 23 9.01 -11.51 14.61
CA LYS A 23 9.81 -12.29 13.67
C LYS A 23 10.39 -13.55 14.33
N ASP A 24 11.03 -13.41 15.49
CA ASP A 24 11.64 -14.52 16.22
C ASP A 24 10.59 -15.58 16.61
N ALA A 25 9.40 -15.14 17.04
CA ALA A 25 8.29 -16.04 17.33
C ALA A 25 7.83 -16.83 16.09
N LEU A 26 7.77 -16.19 14.92
CA LEU A 26 7.41 -16.86 13.66
C LEU A 26 8.50 -17.84 13.22
N VAL A 27 9.77 -17.46 13.32
CA VAL A 27 10.91 -18.35 13.02
C VAL A 27 10.87 -19.60 13.92
N ASP A 28 10.69 -19.43 15.22
CA ASP A 28 10.55 -20.52 16.17
C ASP A 28 9.33 -21.41 15.87
N PHE A 29 8.21 -20.80 15.48
CA PHE A 29 7.02 -21.54 15.08
C PHE A 29 7.29 -22.38 13.82
N VAL A 30 7.91 -21.82 12.78
CA VAL A 30 8.27 -22.55 11.55
C VAL A 30 9.18 -23.74 11.86
N LYS A 31 10.16 -23.54 12.73
CA LYS A 31 11.08 -24.62 13.16
C LYS A 31 10.36 -25.78 13.84
N ARG A 32 9.39 -25.50 14.70
CA ARG A 32 8.77 -26.50 15.60
C ARG A 32 7.43 -27.03 15.16
N THR A 33 6.73 -26.33 14.23
CA THR A 33 5.36 -26.70 13.85
C THR A 33 5.30 -28.06 13.18
N ASP A 34 4.19 -28.77 13.40
CA ASP A 34 3.82 -29.93 12.59
C ASP A 34 3.46 -29.48 11.16
N THR A 35 3.57 -30.39 10.22
CA THR A 35 3.35 -30.14 8.79
C THR A 35 2.27 -31.05 8.21
N PRO A 36 1.57 -30.71 7.17
CA PRO A 36 1.67 -29.44 6.38
C PRO A 36 1.11 -28.25 7.15
N MET A 37 1.76 -27.09 7.01
CA MET A 37 1.36 -25.84 7.67
C MET A 37 1.31 -24.69 6.66
N THR A 38 0.28 -23.84 6.75
CA THR A 38 0.17 -22.62 5.97
C THR A 38 0.00 -21.42 6.91
N ILE A 39 0.96 -20.50 6.87
CA ILE A 39 1.00 -19.26 7.62
C ILE A 39 0.60 -18.13 6.69
N GLY A 40 -0.44 -17.37 7.03
CA GLY A 40 -0.85 -16.19 6.27
C GLY A 40 -0.37 -14.91 6.94
N VAL A 41 0.67 -14.29 6.42
CA VAL A 41 1.15 -12.97 6.86
C VAL A 41 0.27 -11.90 6.23
N GLN A 42 -0.63 -11.34 7.03
CA GLN A 42 -1.66 -10.41 6.60
C GLN A 42 -1.26 -8.97 6.89
N GLY A 43 -1.55 -8.08 5.98
CA GLY A 43 -1.36 -6.65 6.16
C GLY A 43 -1.64 -5.88 4.88
N GLU A 44 -1.90 -4.59 5.03
CA GLU A 44 -2.08 -3.67 3.91
C GLU A 44 -0.82 -3.60 3.04
N TRP A 45 -1.00 -3.13 1.81
CA TRP A 45 0.14 -2.87 0.92
C TRP A 45 1.08 -1.82 1.53
N GLY A 46 2.38 -2.16 1.62
CA GLY A 46 3.40 -1.33 2.24
C GLY A 46 3.54 -1.50 3.76
N SER A 47 2.82 -2.43 4.40
CA SER A 47 2.93 -2.73 5.84
C SER A 47 4.25 -3.42 6.25
N GLY A 48 5.06 -3.88 5.29
CA GLY A 48 6.33 -4.56 5.56
C GLY A 48 6.28 -6.09 5.49
N LYS A 49 5.25 -6.70 4.88
CA LYS A 49 5.13 -8.16 4.71
C LYS A 49 6.40 -8.77 4.10
N THR A 50 6.80 -8.29 2.93
CA THR A 50 8.01 -8.74 2.21
C THR A 50 9.27 -8.61 3.09
N SER A 51 9.40 -7.50 3.83
CA SER A 51 10.53 -7.29 4.75
C SER A 51 10.56 -8.33 5.86
N LEU A 52 9.40 -8.66 6.44
CA LEU A 52 9.29 -9.72 7.44
C LEU A 52 9.66 -11.10 6.87
N LEU A 53 9.17 -11.42 5.66
CA LEU A 53 9.50 -12.67 4.99
C LEU A 53 11.00 -12.77 4.71
N ASN A 54 11.66 -11.70 4.24
CA ASN A 54 13.11 -11.65 4.02
C ASN A 54 13.89 -11.90 5.31
N GLN A 55 13.45 -11.33 6.43
CA GLN A 55 14.10 -11.54 7.73
C GLN A 55 13.93 -12.98 8.24
N ILE A 56 12.74 -13.58 8.05
CA ILE A 56 12.52 -15.02 8.38
C ILE A 56 13.43 -15.90 7.52
N TRP A 57 13.50 -15.62 6.23
CA TRP A 57 14.40 -16.31 5.31
C TRP A 57 15.85 -16.28 5.78
N ASN A 58 16.34 -15.08 6.10
CA ASN A 58 17.72 -14.89 6.53
C ASN A 58 18.03 -15.66 7.84
N ASP A 59 17.13 -15.59 8.81
CA ASP A 59 17.32 -16.29 10.10
C ASP A 59 17.36 -17.82 9.92
N LEU A 60 16.53 -18.37 9.02
CA LEU A 60 16.56 -19.81 8.71
C LEU A 60 17.79 -20.18 7.88
N ASP A 61 18.25 -19.31 6.98
CA ASP A 61 19.49 -19.53 6.21
C ASP A 61 20.74 -19.48 7.10
N GLN A 62 20.76 -18.57 8.08
CA GLN A 62 21.84 -18.53 9.08
C GLN A 62 21.82 -19.77 10.01
N PHE A 63 20.63 -20.25 10.35
CA PHE A 63 20.48 -21.48 11.10
C PHE A 63 21.08 -22.67 10.35
N ASN A 64 20.78 -22.82 9.05
CA ASN A 64 21.37 -23.84 8.19
C ASN A 64 22.90 -23.81 8.15
N LYS A 65 23.51 -22.63 8.30
CA LYS A 65 24.97 -22.46 8.26
C LYS A 65 25.68 -22.76 9.58
N ASN A 66 24.96 -22.71 10.69
CA ASN A 66 25.55 -22.69 12.03
C ASN A 66 25.35 -23.98 12.85
N ASP A 67 24.49 -24.90 12.41
CA ASP A 67 24.09 -26.06 13.19
C ASP A 67 24.17 -27.36 12.34
N ASP A 68 25.35 -28.00 12.34
CA ASP A 68 25.62 -29.21 11.56
C ASP A 68 24.85 -30.47 12.08
N ASP A 69 24.22 -30.40 13.26
CA ASP A 69 23.52 -31.52 13.89
C ASP A 69 22.01 -31.57 13.61
N ILE A 70 21.45 -30.53 13.00
CA ILE A 70 20.01 -30.39 12.74
C ILE A 70 19.73 -30.38 11.23
N ASP A 71 18.59 -30.96 10.84
CA ASP A 71 18.15 -30.98 9.46
C ASP A 71 17.90 -29.53 8.96
N ASP A 72 18.55 -29.14 7.89
CA ASP A 72 18.44 -27.84 7.23
C ASP A 72 17.02 -27.55 6.71
N PHE A 73 16.76 -26.31 6.32
CA PHE A 73 15.54 -25.88 5.64
C PHE A 73 15.81 -25.62 4.16
N LYS A 74 15.12 -26.36 3.25
CA LYS A 74 15.07 -25.96 1.84
C LYS A 74 14.09 -24.80 1.73
N GLN A 75 14.56 -23.62 1.35
CA GLN A 75 13.74 -22.43 1.21
C GLN A 75 13.51 -22.15 -0.27
N ILE A 76 12.26 -21.82 -0.64
CA ILE A 76 11.83 -21.49 -2.00
C ILE A 76 11.05 -20.19 -1.95
N TRP A 77 11.42 -19.23 -2.82
CA TRP A 77 10.74 -17.93 -2.90
C TRP A 77 10.01 -17.76 -4.22
N ILE A 78 8.73 -17.45 -4.16
CA ILE A 78 7.87 -17.23 -5.31
C ILE A 78 7.35 -15.80 -5.29
N ASN A 79 7.66 -15.03 -6.32
CA ASN A 79 7.07 -13.72 -6.58
C ASN A 79 5.90 -13.87 -7.55
N SER A 80 4.67 -13.87 -7.02
CA SER A 80 3.46 -14.08 -7.83
C SER A 80 3.24 -12.99 -8.88
N TRP A 81 3.64 -11.76 -8.60
CA TRP A 81 3.49 -10.65 -9.52
C TRP A 81 4.38 -10.78 -10.76
N GLU A 82 5.63 -11.22 -10.61
CA GLU A 82 6.54 -11.45 -11.74
C GLU A 82 5.97 -12.49 -12.70
N HIS A 83 5.37 -13.54 -12.16
CA HIS A 83 4.73 -14.58 -12.99
C HIS A 83 3.45 -14.10 -13.69
N SER A 84 2.75 -13.10 -13.13
CA SER A 84 1.53 -12.55 -13.73
C SER A 84 1.80 -11.59 -14.89
N LEU A 85 3.03 -11.06 -15.00
CA LEU A 85 3.38 -10.19 -16.09
C LEU A 85 3.43 -10.95 -17.43
N LEU A 86 2.74 -10.44 -18.44
CA LEU A 86 2.78 -10.94 -19.82
C LEU A 86 2.22 -12.36 -20.03
N CYS A 87 1.36 -12.87 -19.14
CA CYS A 87 0.72 -14.18 -19.33
C CYS A 87 -0.75 -14.17 -18.91
N SER A 88 -1.50 -15.19 -19.38
CA SER A 88 -2.87 -15.41 -18.91
C SER A 88 -2.88 -15.87 -17.45
N PRO A 89 -4.01 -15.72 -16.71
CA PRO A 89 -4.14 -16.21 -15.33
C PRO A 89 -3.77 -17.70 -15.19
N GLU A 90 -4.19 -18.54 -16.12
CA GLU A 90 -3.92 -19.98 -16.13
C GLU A 90 -2.43 -20.27 -16.33
N GLU A 91 -1.76 -19.49 -17.20
CA GLU A 91 -0.31 -19.59 -17.41
C GLU A 91 0.46 -19.14 -16.19
N CYS A 92 0.00 -18.08 -15.49
CA CYS A 92 0.58 -17.59 -14.24
C CYS A 92 0.57 -18.69 -13.16
N LEU A 93 -0.58 -19.31 -12.94
CA LEU A 93 -0.74 -20.44 -12.03
C LEU A 93 0.25 -21.57 -12.32
N MET A 94 0.35 -21.94 -13.59
CA MET A 94 1.23 -23.04 -14.00
C MET A 94 2.71 -22.68 -13.87
N LYS A 95 3.10 -21.44 -14.12
CA LYS A 95 4.48 -20.97 -13.92
C LYS A 95 4.88 -21.07 -12.44
N ILE A 96 4.02 -20.62 -11.53
CA ILE A 96 4.26 -20.68 -10.06
C ILE A 96 4.47 -22.14 -9.63
N ILE A 97 3.61 -23.06 -10.07
CA ILE A 97 3.76 -24.49 -9.75
C ILE A 97 5.07 -25.03 -10.30
N ASN A 98 5.35 -24.72 -11.58
CA ASN A 98 6.55 -25.22 -12.25
C ASN A 98 7.82 -24.72 -11.55
N GLU A 99 7.85 -23.47 -11.10
CA GLU A 99 9.00 -22.92 -10.38
C GLU A 99 9.23 -23.64 -9.05
N ILE A 100 8.18 -23.83 -8.25
CA ILE A 100 8.30 -24.62 -6.99
C ILE A 100 8.84 -26.02 -7.29
N ILE A 101 8.34 -26.64 -8.35
CA ILE A 101 8.78 -28.00 -8.72
C ILE A 101 10.22 -28.00 -9.19
N LEU A 102 10.65 -27.04 -10.00
CA LEU A 102 12.04 -26.95 -10.47
C LEU A 102 12.99 -26.75 -9.29
N GLU A 103 12.68 -25.87 -8.34
CA GLU A 103 13.44 -25.65 -7.15
C GLU A 103 13.55 -26.91 -6.26
N LEU A 104 12.49 -27.71 -6.19
CA LEU A 104 12.52 -29.00 -5.49
C LEU A 104 13.36 -30.03 -6.24
N LEU A 105 13.29 -30.05 -7.58
CA LEU A 105 14.04 -30.99 -8.43
C LEU A 105 15.54 -30.69 -8.46
N GLU A 106 15.96 -29.44 -8.26
CA GLU A 106 17.38 -29.10 -8.13
C GLU A 106 18.05 -29.79 -6.92
N ALA A 107 17.27 -30.09 -5.89
CA ALA A 107 17.72 -30.84 -4.74
C ALA A 107 17.68 -32.38 -4.95
N ASP A 108 17.04 -32.87 -6.03
CA ASP A 108 16.90 -34.31 -6.29
C ASP A 108 18.01 -34.84 -7.20
N THR A 109 18.53 -36.00 -6.85
CA THR A 109 19.58 -36.69 -7.61
C THR A 109 19.04 -37.75 -8.59
N ASP A 110 17.72 -38.09 -8.54
CA ASP A 110 17.10 -39.10 -9.42
C ASP A 110 16.52 -38.53 -10.72
N LYS A 111 17.26 -38.70 -11.81
CA LYS A 111 16.86 -38.23 -13.16
C LYS A 111 15.55 -38.83 -13.64
N ASN A 112 15.24 -40.09 -13.31
CA ASN A 112 14.01 -40.74 -13.74
C ASN A 112 12.77 -40.13 -13.10
N ARG A 113 12.88 -39.68 -11.85
CA ARG A 113 11.83 -39.00 -11.11
C ARG A 113 11.62 -37.59 -11.68
N SER A 114 12.70 -36.84 -11.86
CA SER A 114 12.67 -35.53 -12.49
C SER A 114 11.94 -35.55 -13.83
N GLU A 115 12.18 -36.56 -14.70
CA GLU A 115 11.44 -36.71 -15.95
C GLU A 115 9.96 -37.02 -15.75
N LYS A 116 9.58 -37.85 -14.77
CA LYS A 116 8.17 -38.18 -14.52
C LYS A 116 7.40 -36.96 -14.01
N ILE A 117 8.00 -36.20 -13.05
CA ILE A 117 7.40 -34.99 -12.51
C ILE A 117 7.25 -33.96 -13.62
N SER A 118 8.28 -33.69 -14.42
CA SER A 118 8.23 -32.78 -15.56
C SER A 118 7.16 -33.17 -16.58
N LYS A 119 6.97 -34.45 -16.86
CA LYS A 119 5.88 -34.94 -17.72
C LYS A 119 4.50 -34.73 -17.12
N GLY A 120 4.35 -34.92 -15.78
CA GLY A 120 3.12 -34.63 -15.04
C GLY A 120 2.72 -33.15 -15.14
N VAL A 121 3.66 -32.26 -14.89
CA VAL A 121 3.46 -30.79 -15.02
C VAL A 121 3.06 -30.42 -16.44
N ASN A 122 3.79 -30.92 -17.44
CA ASN A 122 3.49 -30.65 -18.85
C ASN A 122 2.10 -31.14 -19.27
N ASN A 123 1.60 -32.24 -18.72
CA ASN A 123 0.26 -32.73 -19.00
C ASN A 123 -0.82 -31.81 -18.39
N ILE A 124 -0.62 -31.32 -17.16
CA ILE A 124 -1.52 -30.36 -16.53
C ILE A 124 -1.50 -29.04 -17.33
N MET A 125 -0.32 -28.55 -17.71
CA MET A 125 -0.17 -27.34 -18.55
C MET A 125 -0.92 -27.46 -19.88
N LYS A 126 -0.80 -28.57 -20.56
CA LYS A 126 -1.52 -28.81 -21.85
C LYS A 126 -3.04 -28.85 -21.65
N GLY A 127 -3.51 -29.36 -20.49
CA GLY A 127 -4.93 -29.35 -20.13
C GLY A 127 -5.41 -27.91 -19.89
N ALA A 128 -4.69 -27.14 -19.09
CA ALA A 128 -5.00 -25.73 -18.79
C ALA A 128 -5.04 -24.86 -20.06
N LEU A 129 -4.06 -25.00 -20.96
CA LEU A 129 -4.01 -24.26 -22.25
C LEU A 129 -5.16 -24.62 -23.19
N ARG A 130 -5.68 -25.86 -23.18
CA ARG A 130 -6.85 -26.24 -23.97
C ARG A 130 -8.12 -25.59 -23.44
N ILE A 131 -8.27 -25.45 -22.15
CA ILE A 131 -9.41 -24.78 -21.51
C ILE A 131 -9.36 -23.28 -21.80
N GLY A 132 -8.19 -22.62 -21.63
CA GLY A 132 -8.00 -21.19 -21.94
C GLY A 132 -8.32 -20.85 -23.39
N SER A 133 -7.97 -21.70 -24.38
CA SER A 133 -8.28 -21.46 -25.77
C SER A 133 -9.77 -21.63 -26.13
N SER A 134 -10.55 -22.36 -25.34
CA SER A 134 -12.00 -22.51 -25.51
C SER A 134 -12.81 -21.41 -24.84
N LEU A 135 -12.21 -20.66 -23.88
CA LEU A 135 -12.85 -19.59 -23.08
C LEU A 135 -12.84 -18.20 -23.73
N THR A 136 -12.16 -18.01 -24.87
CA THR A 136 -12.17 -16.72 -25.62
C THR A 136 -13.54 -16.32 -26.17
N LEU A 137 -14.58 -17.10 -25.96
CA LEU A 137 -15.98 -16.83 -26.36
C LEU A 137 -16.89 -16.51 -25.14
N GLY A 138 -16.43 -15.63 -24.25
CA GLY A 138 -17.26 -14.81 -23.35
C GLY A 138 -18.31 -15.54 -22.51
N THR A 139 -17.97 -15.94 -21.30
CA THR A 139 -18.83 -16.01 -20.08
C THR A 139 -18.21 -16.79 -18.91
N ALA A 140 -16.98 -17.29 -19.00
CA ALA A 140 -16.44 -18.25 -18.04
C ALA A 140 -15.33 -17.67 -17.16
N GLY A 141 -15.66 -16.75 -16.28
CA GLY A 141 -14.68 -16.14 -15.36
C GLY A 141 -14.65 -16.71 -13.93
N VAL A 142 -15.50 -17.66 -13.58
CA VAL A 142 -15.68 -18.08 -12.16
C VAL A 142 -15.23 -19.52 -11.88
N ASN A 143 -15.09 -20.37 -12.91
CA ASN A 143 -14.88 -21.80 -12.72
C ASN A 143 -13.58 -22.34 -13.36
N ALA A 144 -12.68 -21.48 -13.83
CA ALA A 144 -11.49 -21.94 -14.58
C ALA A 144 -10.61 -22.92 -13.76
N VAL A 145 -10.48 -22.71 -12.46
CA VAL A 145 -9.72 -23.60 -11.58
C VAL A 145 -10.48 -24.91 -11.34
N ASP A 146 -11.79 -24.85 -11.08
CA ASP A 146 -12.62 -26.03 -10.91
C ASP A 146 -12.64 -26.87 -12.17
N ASP A 147 -12.64 -26.26 -13.36
CA ASP A 147 -12.58 -26.95 -14.66
C ASP A 147 -11.20 -27.60 -14.88
N ILE A 148 -10.09 -26.91 -14.56
CA ILE A 148 -8.73 -27.51 -14.61
C ILE A 148 -8.66 -28.70 -13.66
N PHE A 149 -9.21 -28.60 -12.46
CA PHE A 149 -9.22 -29.69 -11.49
C PHE A 149 -10.12 -30.84 -11.90
N SER A 150 -11.28 -30.59 -12.51
CA SER A 150 -12.22 -31.63 -12.90
C SER A 150 -11.69 -32.46 -14.09
N GLU A 151 -11.14 -31.82 -15.12
CA GLU A 151 -10.59 -32.49 -16.30
C GLU A 151 -9.24 -33.17 -16.03
N ASN A 152 -8.40 -32.60 -15.15
CA ASN A 152 -7.06 -33.11 -14.83
C ASN A 152 -6.96 -33.78 -13.45
N SER A 153 -8.06 -34.15 -12.83
CA SER A 153 -8.08 -34.64 -11.42
C SER A 153 -7.13 -35.82 -11.18
N ASN A 154 -6.97 -36.73 -12.15
CA ASN A 154 -6.03 -37.84 -12.04
C ASN A 154 -4.59 -37.38 -12.16
N SER A 155 -4.29 -36.47 -13.08
CA SER A 155 -2.94 -35.92 -13.28
C SER A 155 -2.48 -35.11 -12.07
N ILE A 156 -3.38 -34.34 -11.42
CA ILE A 156 -3.09 -33.60 -10.22
C ILE A 156 -2.83 -34.54 -9.02
N LYS A 157 -3.62 -35.59 -8.87
CA LYS A 157 -3.38 -36.61 -7.84
C LYS A 157 -2.05 -37.30 -8.01
N GLU A 158 -1.73 -37.70 -9.26
CA GLU A 158 -0.46 -38.33 -9.59
C GLU A 158 0.72 -37.39 -9.32
N LEU A 159 0.64 -36.12 -9.72
CA LEU A 159 1.65 -35.12 -9.44
C LEU A 159 1.84 -34.93 -7.93
N ARG A 160 0.77 -34.83 -7.15
CA ARG A 160 0.85 -34.73 -5.70
C ARG A 160 1.57 -35.93 -5.06
N GLU A 161 1.27 -37.15 -5.50
CA GLU A 161 1.95 -38.34 -4.99
C GLU A 161 3.44 -38.37 -5.35
N GLN A 162 3.80 -37.94 -6.55
CA GLN A 162 5.20 -37.79 -6.95
C GLN A 162 5.94 -36.73 -6.13
N LEU A 163 5.28 -35.58 -5.87
CA LEU A 163 5.85 -34.52 -5.02
C LEU A 163 6.00 -34.96 -3.56
N LYS A 164 5.08 -35.77 -3.03
CA LYS A 164 5.23 -36.35 -1.68
C LYS A 164 6.47 -37.25 -1.60
N VAL A 165 6.71 -38.08 -2.63
CA VAL A 165 7.90 -38.93 -2.68
C VAL A 165 9.16 -38.06 -2.78
N LEU A 166 9.15 -37.03 -3.63
CA LEU A 166 10.27 -36.11 -3.81
C LEU A 166 10.66 -35.41 -2.49
N VAL A 167 9.68 -34.82 -1.80
CA VAL A 167 9.91 -34.14 -0.52
C VAL A 167 10.42 -35.11 0.54
N ALA A 168 9.88 -36.32 0.60
CA ALA A 168 10.33 -37.34 1.54
C ALA A 168 11.78 -37.79 1.28
N GLU A 169 12.21 -37.82 0.03
CA GLU A 169 13.57 -38.25 -0.33
C GLU A 169 14.61 -37.15 -0.16
N ILE A 170 14.28 -35.90 -0.48
CA ILE A 170 15.14 -34.72 -0.17
C ILE A 170 15.53 -34.73 1.30
N LYS A 171 14.62 -35.15 2.18
CA LYS A 171 14.85 -35.29 3.61
C LYS A 171 15.89 -36.37 3.98
N THR A 172 16.11 -37.34 3.15
CA THR A 172 16.98 -38.51 3.43
C THR A 172 18.31 -38.47 2.68
N LEU A 173 18.62 -37.40 1.96
CA LEU A 173 19.89 -37.26 1.24
C LEU A 173 21.07 -37.27 2.23
N GLU A 174 22.17 -37.94 1.88
CA GLU A 174 23.39 -37.98 2.70
C GLU A 174 24.13 -36.64 2.72
N THR A 175 24.00 -35.89 1.61
CA THR A 175 24.51 -34.52 1.45
C THR A 175 23.35 -33.59 1.24
N ASN A 176 23.26 -32.48 1.94
CA ASN A 176 22.15 -31.52 1.94
C ASN A 176 20.83 -32.12 2.42
N ARG A 177 20.81 -32.65 3.62
CA ARG A 177 19.61 -33.17 4.26
C ARG A 177 18.71 -32.05 4.73
N TYR A 178 17.44 -32.05 4.27
CA TYR A 178 16.45 -31.04 4.67
C TYR A 178 15.38 -31.62 5.58
N GLY A 179 15.16 -30.99 6.73
CA GLY A 179 14.09 -31.36 7.66
C GLY A 179 12.71 -30.92 7.19
N LYS A 180 12.63 -29.73 6.59
CA LYS A 180 11.39 -29.13 6.03
C LYS A 180 11.67 -28.33 4.79
N VAL A 181 10.63 -28.18 3.94
CA VAL A 181 10.60 -27.27 2.80
C VAL A 181 9.74 -26.07 3.16
N ILE A 182 10.31 -24.88 3.09
CA ILE A 182 9.61 -23.63 3.36
C ILE A 182 9.37 -22.89 2.04
N ILE A 183 8.11 -22.61 1.73
CA ILE A 183 7.72 -21.97 0.47
C ILE A 183 7.11 -20.62 0.80
N TYR A 184 7.80 -19.57 0.41
CA TYR A 184 7.33 -18.18 0.52
C TYR A 184 6.61 -17.80 -0.75
N VAL A 185 5.40 -17.23 -0.62
CA VAL A 185 4.63 -16.70 -1.74
C VAL A 185 4.32 -15.25 -1.47
N ASP A 186 4.94 -14.37 -2.25
CA ASP A 186 4.85 -12.92 -2.07
C ASP A 186 4.10 -12.25 -3.23
N ASP A 187 3.72 -10.98 -3.03
CA ASP A 187 3.08 -10.11 -4.01
C ASP A 187 1.74 -10.63 -4.58
N LEU A 188 1.02 -11.47 -3.84
CA LEU A 188 -0.33 -11.94 -4.21
C LEU A 188 -1.35 -10.78 -4.28
N ASP A 189 -1.10 -9.68 -3.61
CA ASP A 189 -1.94 -8.49 -3.59
C ASP A 189 -1.74 -7.56 -4.81
N ARG A 190 -0.79 -7.88 -5.69
CA ARG A 190 -0.52 -7.12 -6.93
C ARG A 190 -1.17 -7.74 -8.18
N ILE A 191 -1.67 -8.94 -8.07
CA ILE A 191 -2.33 -9.64 -9.19
C ILE A 191 -3.85 -9.45 -9.12
N GLU A 192 -4.54 -9.86 -10.19
CA GLU A 192 -6.01 -9.80 -10.22
C GLU A 192 -6.60 -10.58 -9.03
N PRO A 193 -7.53 -10.01 -8.25
CA PRO A 193 -8.05 -10.67 -7.04
C PRO A 193 -8.58 -12.09 -7.24
N LYS A 194 -9.19 -12.39 -8.38
CA LYS A 194 -9.67 -13.74 -8.74
C LYS A 194 -8.52 -14.72 -8.90
N ASP A 195 -7.42 -14.28 -9.51
CA ASP A 195 -6.25 -15.11 -9.75
C ASP A 195 -5.50 -15.39 -8.44
N ALA A 196 -5.44 -14.41 -7.54
CA ALA A 196 -4.91 -14.61 -6.19
C ALA A 196 -5.67 -15.73 -5.44
N VAL A 197 -7.02 -15.73 -5.50
CA VAL A 197 -7.85 -16.79 -4.92
C VAL A 197 -7.55 -18.13 -5.57
N SER A 198 -7.44 -18.17 -6.88
CA SER A 198 -7.15 -19.39 -7.66
C SER A 198 -5.78 -19.97 -7.31
N ILE A 199 -4.75 -19.12 -7.14
CA ILE A 199 -3.41 -19.53 -6.68
C ILE A 199 -3.49 -20.16 -5.29
N LEU A 200 -4.20 -19.52 -4.36
CA LEU A 200 -4.35 -20.02 -2.98
C LEU A 200 -5.03 -21.39 -2.95
N GLU A 201 -6.13 -21.59 -3.70
CA GLU A 201 -6.82 -22.88 -3.80
C GLU A 201 -5.92 -23.96 -4.42
N LEU A 202 -5.17 -23.62 -5.45
CA LEU A 202 -4.27 -24.53 -6.13
C LEU A 202 -3.11 -24.97 -5.24
N LEU A 203 -2.43 -24.01 -4.59
CA LEU A 203 -1.35 -24.29 -3.64
C LEU A 203 -1.84 -25.23 -2.54
N LYS A 204 -3.02 -24.96 -1.96
CA LYS A 204 -3.62 -25.83 -0.94
C LYS A 204 -3.86 -27.26 -1.45
N ASN A 205 -4.32 -27.39 -2.70
CA ASN A 205 -4.68 -28.69 -3.25
C ASN A 205 -3.44 -29.51 -3.66
N ILE A 206 -2.40 -28.88 -4.21
CA ILE A 206 -1.20 -29.59 -4.69
C ILE A 206 -0.19 -29.82 -3.58
N PHE A 207 0.09 -28.80 -2.80
CA PHE A 207 1.20 -28.79 -1.84
C PHE A 207 0.78 -29.03 -0.39
N ASN A 208 -0.41 -29.60 -0.14
CA ASN A 208 -0.76 -30.11 1.19
C ASN A 208 0.03 -31.42 1.47
N ILE A 209 1.35 -31.27 1.59
CA ILE A 209 2.34 -32.36 1.66
C ILE A 209 3.04 -32.26 3.01
N LYS A 210 3.26 -33.43 3.64
CA LYS A 210 4.05 -33.51 4.87
C LYS A 210 5.45 -32.91 4.67
N ASP A 211 5.99 -32.31 5.70
CA ASP A 211 7.28 -31.62 5.73
C ASP A 211 7.36 -30.33 4.90
N CYS A 212 6.19 -29.79 4.46
CA CYS A 212 6.09 -28.50 3.80
C CYS A 212 5.43 -27.44 4.71
N VAL A 213 5.98 -26.22 4.71
CA VAL A 213 5.41 -25.01 5.34
C VAL A 213 5.27 -23.93 4.28
N PHE A 214 4.08 -23.33 4.17
CA PHE A 214 3.84 -22.17 3.33
C PHE A 214 3.80 -20.91 4.18
N VAL A 215 4.47 -19.86 3.73
CA VAL A 215 4.42 -18.51 4.29
C VAL A 215 3.92 -17.57 3.21
N LEU A 216 2.66 -17.17 3.31
CA LEU A 216 1.95 -16.40 2.28
C LEU A 216 1.83 -14.94 2.70
N ALA A 217 2.39 -14.01 1.92
CA ALA A 217 2.14 -12.57 2.10
C ALA A 217 0.83 -12.21 1.39
N ILE A 218 -0.19 -11.85 2.14
CA ILE A 218 -1.54 -11.60 1.63
C ILE A 218 -2.15 -10.33 2.21
N ASP A 219 -3.02 -9.71 1.39
CA ASP A 219 -3.98 -8.72 1.84
C ASP A 219 -5.37 -9.36 1.84
N TYR A 220 -6.00 -9.46 3.03
CA TYR A 220 -7.33 -10.02 3.20
C TYR A 220 -8.36 -9.36 2.28
N GLN A 221 -8.28 -8.06 2.08
CA GLN A 221 -9.21 -7.31 1.23
C GLN A 221 -9.12 -7.71 -0.24
N VAL A 222 -7.93 -8.06 -0.71
CA VAL A 222 -7.74 -8.55 -2.09
C VAL A 222 -8.44 -9.89 -2.26
N VAL A 223 -8.27 -10.79 -1.31
CA VAL A 223 -8.93 -12.12 -1.37
C VAL A 223 -10.45 -11.98 -1.27
N VAL A 224 -10.97 -11.13 -0.38
CA VAL A 224 -12.40 -10.84 -0.31
C VAL A 224 -12.93 -10.33 -1.65
N LYS A 225 -12.23 -9.40 -2.32
CA LYS A 225 -12.61 -8.93 -3.66
C LYS A 225 -12.63 -10.06 -4.69
N GLY A 226 -11.67 -10.97 -4.65
CA GLY A 226 -11.61 -12.13 -5.53
C GLY A 226 -12.77 -13.12 -5.34
N LEU A 227 -13.29 -13.21 -4.12
CA LEU A 227 -14.40 -14.08 -3.76
C LEU A 227 -15.79 -13.48 -4.01
N VAL A 228 -15.90 -12.21 -4.40
CA VAL A 228 -17.20 -11.54 -4.67
C VAL A 228 -17.99 -12.29 -5.76
N GLY A 229 -17.33 -12.85 -6.76
CA GLY A 229 -17.98 -13.65 -7.79
C GLY A 229 -18.59 -14.95 -7.25
N LYS A 230 -18.06 -15.49 -6.15
CA LYS A 230 -18.50 -16.76 -5.54
C LYS A 230 -19.55 -16.56 -4.45
N PHE A 231 -19.39 -15.54 -3.60
CA PHE A 231 -20.20 -15.31 -2.39
C PHE A 231 -21.06 -14.03 -2.45
N GLY A 232 -20.98 -13.25 -3.54
CA GLY A 232 -21.59 -11.93 -3.62
C GLY A 232 -20.76 -10.85 -2.91
N LYS A 233 -21.28 -9.61 -2.87
CA LYS A 233 -20.64 -8.53 -2.11
C LYS A 233 -20.67 -8.85 -0.62
N PRO A 234 -19.61 -8.48 0.14
CA PRO A 234 -19.59 -8.68 1.59
C PRO A 234 -20.76 -7.97 2.28
N THR A 235 -21.50 -8.71 3.09
CA THR A 235 -22.58 -8.23 3.94
C THR A 235 -22.44 -8.89 5.33
N PRO A 236 -23.08 -8.37 6.39
CA PRO A 236 -23.04 -9.02 7.69
C PRO A 236 -23.54 -10.47 7.66
N GLU A 237 -24.46 -10.81 6.73
CA GLU A 237 -25.07 -12.14 6.62
C GLU A 237 -24.14 -13.16 5.98
N ASN A 238 -23.24 -12.75 5.07
CA ASN A 238 -22.32 -13.66 4.34
C ASN A 238 -20.85 -13.52 4.74
N GLU A 239 -20.51 -12.70 5.73
CA GLU A 239 -19.13 -12.51 6.19
C GLU A 239 -18.46 -13.82 6.61
N TRP A 240 -19.23 -14.73 7.19
CA TRP A 240 -18.75 -16.04 7.62
C TRP A 240 -18.25 -16.91 6.46
N GLU A 241 -18.77 -16.76 5.24
CA GLU A 241 -18.34 -17.53 4.06
C GLU A 241 -16.91 -17.13 3.63
N PHE A 242 -16.62 -15.82 3.69
CA PHE A 242 -15.26 -15.31 3.42
C PHE A 242 -14.27 -15.80 4.47
N ARG A 243 -14.63 -15.77 5.75
CA ARG A 243 -13.81 -16.30 6.83
C ARG A 243 -13.58 -17.80 6.69
N ALA A 244 -14.62 -18.58 6.41
CA ALA A 244 -14.51 -20.02 6.22
C ALA A 244 -13.61 -20.40 5.05
N PHE A 245 -13.56 -19.57 3.99
CA PHE A 245 -12.60 -19.76 2.91
C PHE A 245 -11.16 -19.60 3.40
N PHE A 246 -10.89 -18.55 4.18
CA PHE A 246 -9.57 -18.31 4.78
C PHE A 246 -9.15 -19.45 5.72
N ASP A 247 -10.01 -19.85 6.64
CA ASP A 247 -9.75 -20.91 7.64
C ASP A 247 -9.45 -22.26 6.95
N LYS A 248 -10.04 -22.48 5.77
CA LYS A 248 -9.76 -23.68 4.99
C LYS A 248 -8.35 -23.71 4.43
N ILE A 249 -7.75 -22.56 4.12
CA ILE A 249 -6.44 -22.46 3.47
C ILE A 249 -5.35 -22.19 4.51
N ILE A 250 -5.56 -21.23 5.39
CA ILE A 250 -4.59 -20.71 6.35
C ILE A 250 -4.83 -21.32 7.72
N GLN A 251 -3.85 -22.03 8.25
CA GLN A 251 -3.91 -22.58 9.59
C GLN A 251 -3.42 -21.61 10.66
N LEU A 252 -2.43 -20.76 10.33
CA LEU A 252 -1.96 -19.71 11.22
C LEU A 252 -2.12 -18.34 10.54
N PRO A 253 -3.14 -17.55 10.88
CA PRO A 253 -3.19 -16.14 10.49
C PRO A 253 -2.22 -15.33 11.38
N PHE A 254 -1.37 -14.54 10.75
CA PHE A 254 -0.49 -13.58 11.42
C PHE A 254 -0.72 -12.19 10.81
N SER A 255 -1.18 -11.25 11.62
CA SER A 255 -1.38 -9.86 11.18
C SER A 255 -0.14 -9.04 11.47
N MET A 256 0.30 -8.24 10.48
CA MET A 256 1.40 -7.29 10.69
C MET A 256 1.09 -6.37 11.87
N PRO A 257 1.98 -6.26 12.88
CA PRO A 257 1.69 -5.56 14.13
C PRO A 257 1.87 -4.05 14.01
N MET A 258 1.22 -3.43 13.02
CA MET A 258 1.38 -1.99 12.71
C MET A 258 1.05 -1.07 13.89
N GLY A 259 0.15 -1.47 14.78
CA GLY A 259 -0.17 -0.73 16.01
C GLY A 259 0.96 -0.73 17.06
N ASN A 260 1.94 -1.62 16.92
CA ASN A 260 3.07 -1.78 17.84
C ASN A 260 4.40 -1.33 17.23
N TYR A 261 4.38 -0.73 16.03
CA TYR A 261 5.59 -0.19 15.42
C TYR A 261 6.12 0.99 16.21
N ASP A 262 7.44 1.08 16.34
CA ASP A 262 8.10 2.26 16.90
C ASP A 262 8.17 3.40 15.87
N ILE A 263 6.98 3.97 15.58
CA ILE A 263 6.80 4.96 14.51
C ILE A 263 7.61 6.21 14.79
N ALA A 264 7.63 6.68 16.04
CA ALA A 264 8.33 7.91 16.42
C ALA A 264 9.82 7.82 16.10
N ASN A 265 10.50 6.79 16.59
CA ASN A 265 11.93 6.59 16.33
C ASN A 265 12.22 6.30 14.86
N TYR A 266 11.34 5.56 14.19
CA TYR A 266 11.48 5.31 12.75
C TYR A 266 11.42 6.60 11.94
N VAL A 267 10.44 7.48 12.22
CA VAL A 267 10.28 8.77 11.53
C VAL A 267 11.44 9.70 11.86
N LEU A 268 11.83 9.84 13.13
CA LEU A 268 12.96 10.65 13.57
C LEU A 268 14.25 10.25 12.85
N GLY A 269 14.55 8.95 12.78
CA GLY A 269 15.71 8.44 12.07
C GLY A 269 15.68 8.72 10.56
N LEU A 270 14.49 8.79 9.95
CA LEU A 270 14.35 9.15 8.53
C LEU A 270 14.46 10.68 8.32
N LEU A 271 13.92 11.50 9.23
CA LEU A 271 14.07 12.97 9.21
C LEU A 271 15.52 13.38 9.34
N ASP A 272 16.27 12.71 10.23
CA ASP A 272 17.72 12.90 10.40
C ASP A 272 18.49 12.57 9.11
N LYS A 273 18.17 11.45 8.46
CA LYS A 273 18.82 11.06 7.18
C LYS A 273 18.68 12.09 6.06
N ILE A 274 17.59 12.87 6.04
CA ILE A 274 17.39 13.94 5.06
C ILE A 274 17.82 15.31 5.59
N ASN A 275 18.32 15.41 6.82
CA ASN A 275 18.64 16.66 7.53
C ASN A 275 17.48 17.66 7.46
N PHE A 276 16.29 17.23 7.82
CA PHE A 276 15.08 18.04 7.74
C PHE A 276 15.10 19.20 8.74
N TYR A 277 15.63 18.95 9.93
CA TYR A 277 15.69 19.87 11.04
C TYR A 277 17.10 19.91 11.63
N ASP A 278 17.58 21.11 11.96
CA ASP A 278 18.87 21.37 12.62
C ASP A 278 18.71 22.50 13.66
N GLY A 279 17.79 22.30 14.58
CA GLY A 279 17.57 23.21 15.71
C GLY A 279 18.34 22.79 16.95
N LYS A 280 18.28 23.63 17.99
CA LYS A 280 18.94 23.35 19.28
C LYS A 280 18.19 22.33 20.13
N ASP A 281 16.88 22.30 19.98
CA ASP A 281 15.97 21.43 20.75
C ASP A 281 15.63 20.20 19.90
N GLU A 282 15.45 19.05 20.53
CA GLU A 282 15.01 17.84 19.83
C GLU A 282 13.55 17.97 19.38
N LEU A 283 13.20 17.38 18.23
CA LEU A 283 11.81 17.27 17.79
C LEU A 283 11.03 16.39 18.78
N ASP A 284 9.77 16.73 18.99
CA ASP A 284 8.91 16.03 19.93
C ASP A 284 8.45 14.69 19.33
N SER A 285 8.96 13.59 19.89
CA SER A 285 8.67 12.23 19.43
C SER A 285 7.20 11.84 19.62
N ASP A 286 6.56 12.29 20.70
CA ASP A 286 5.17 11.98 21.00
C ASP A 286 4.25 12.72 20.03
N LEU A 287 4.57 13.98 19.74
CA LEU A 287 3.83 14.78 18.77
C LEU A 287 3.99 14.24 17.34
N ILE A 288 5.19 13.81 16.95
CA ILE A 288 5.41 13.11 15.66
C ILE A 288 4.55 11.85 15.57
N ASN A 289 4.58 11.01 16.61
CA ASN A 289 3.76 9.80 16.66
C ASN A 289 2.28 10.12 16.53
N LEU A 290 1.81 11.15 17.21
CA LEU A 290 0.42 11.58 17.19
C LEU A 290 0.00 12.06 15.79
N PHE A 291 0.78 12.93 15.15
CA PHE A 291 0.49 13.39 13.79
C PHE A 291 0.46 12.24 12.78
N VAL A 292 1.41 11.31 12.84
CA VAL A 292 1.44 10.16 11.93
C VAL A 292 0.26 9.23 12.16
N THR A 293 -0.01 8.85 13.41
CA THR A 293 -1.07 7.89 13.73
C THR A 293 -2.48 8.41 13.43
N LYS A 294 -2.71 9.71 13.64
CA LYS A 294 -4.01 10.36 13.35
C LYS A 294 -4.20 10.71 11.87
N SER A 295 -3.17 10.59 11.04
CA SER A 295 -3.23 10.89 9.60
C SER A 295 -2.94 9.68 8.72
N ILE A 296 -1.66 9.48 8.33
CA ILE A 296 -1.22 8.43 7.41
C ILE A 296 -1.19 7.03 8.02
N GLY A 297 -1.22 6.94 9.34
CA GLY A 297 -1.10 5.68 10.09
C GLY A 297 0.31 5.12 10.10
N GLY A 298 0.48 3.93 10.71
CA GLY A 298 1.77 3.26 10.88
C GLY A 298 2.31 2.56 9.63
N ASN A 299 1.82 2.86 8.43
CA ASN A 299 2.27 2.18 7.22
C ASN A 299 3.65 2.71 6.76
N PRO A 300 4.71 1.86 6.76
CA PRO A 300 6.07 2.29 6.44
C PRO A 300 6.23 2.94 5.06
N ARG A 301 5.49 2.49 4.05
CA ARG A 301 5.51 3.07 2.69
C ARG A 301 4.94 4.48 2.69
N SER A 302 3.83 4.70 3.40
CA SER A 302 3.24 6.03 3.56
C SER A 302 4.18 6.98 4.29
N ILE A 303 4.90 6.48 5.31
CA ILE A 303 5.92 7.24 6.04
C ILE A 303 7.09 7.59 5.09
N LYS A 304 7.63 6.63 4.32
CA LYS A 304 8.70 6.92 3.34
C LYS A 304 8.26 7.97 2.31
N ARG A 305 7.00 7.93 1.87
CA ARG A 305 6.44 8.95 0.97
C ARG A 305 6.38 10.33 1.63
N LEU A 306 5.96 10.41 2.91
CA LEU A 306 5.99 11.63 3.70
C LEU A 306 7.41 12.21 3.73
N ILE A 307 8.39 11.41 4.11
CA ILE A 307 9.79 11.84 4.18
C ILE A 307 10.32 12.32 2.83
N ASN A 308 9.99 11.65 1.74
CA ASN A 308 10.38 12.07 0.39
C ASN A 308 9.73 13.41 -0.02
N SER A 309 8.49 13.65 0.40
CA SER A 309 7.84 14.95 0.18
C SER A 309 8.55 16.06 0.95
N LEU A 310 8.89 15.82 2.22
CA LEU A 310 9.65 16.77 3.03
C LEU A 310 11.07 17.02 2.48
N ALA A 311 11.73 15.97 1.98
CA ALA A 311 13.03 16.12 1.33
C ALA A 311 12.99 17.01 0.07
N LEU A 312 11.92 16.87 -0.74
CA LEU A 312 11.72 17.73 -1.91
C LEU A 312 11.47 19.18 -1.51
N ILE A 313 10.61 19.41 -0.50
CA ILE A 313 10.31 20.76 0.02
C ILE A 313 11.59 21.43 0.51
N LYS A 314 12.43 20.69 1.26
CA LYS A 314 13.74 21.19 1.69
C LYS A 314 14.60 21.66 0.53
N ILE A 315 14.76 20.85 -0.52
CA ILE A 315 15.55 21.20 -1.71
C ILE A 315 15.01 22.46 -2.41
N LEU A 316 13.72 22.65 -2.41
CA LEU A 316 13.10 23.86 -3.00
C LEU A 316 13.41 25.08 -2.16
N ASN A 317 13.36 24.97 -0.82
CA ASN A 317 13.72 26.04 0.10
C ASN A 317 15.21 26.42 -0.03
N ASP A 318 16.11 25.44 -0.19
CA ASP A 318 17.54 25.68 -0.46
C ASP A 318 17.75 26.57 -1.71
N LYS A 319 16.96 26.37 -2.75
CA LYS A 319 17.10 27.14 -4.00
C LYS A 319 16.50 28.55 -3.95
N ASP A 320 15.46 28.75 -3.15
CA ASP A 320 14.76 30.03 -3.04
C ASP A 320 15.43 30.98 -2.04
N GLY A 321 16.25 30.49 -1.12
CA GLY A 321 16.84 31.25 -0.02
C GLY A 321 18.12 32.03 -0.33
N GLY A 322 18.76 31.82 -1.48
CA GLY A 322 20.07 32.44 -1.83
C GLY A 322 21.27 31.74 -1.16
N ASP A 323 22.48 32.26 -1.39
CA ASP A 323 23.77 31.61 -1.03
C ASP A 323 23.96 31.28 0.47
N ASP A 324 23.15 31.83 1.37
CA ASP A 324 23.30 31.66 2.84
C ASP A 324 22.24 30.76 3.49
N SER A 325 21.28 30.18 2.75
CA SER A 325 20.25 29.30 3.31
C SER A 325 20.40 27.87 2.79
N ASP A 326 20.57 26.94 3.71
CA ASP A 326 20.70 25.51 3.44
C ASP A 326 19.32 24.77 3.41
N GLY A 327 18.18 25.51 3.34
CA GLY A 327 16.81 24.99 3.37
C GLY A 327 16.43 24.20 4.62
N VAL A 328 17.31 24.18 5.59
CA VAL A 328 17.11 23.46 6.85
C VAL A 328 16.26 24.31 7.78
N ILE A 329 15.21 23.71 8.34
CA ILE A 329 14.35 24.38 9.31
C ILE A 329 15.04 24.33 10.68
N ARG A 330 15.20 25.48 11.33
CA ARG A 330 15.84 25.61 12.65
C ARG A 330 14.88 25.96 13.78
N ASP A 331 13.67 26.41 13.42
CA ASP A 331 12.60 26.63 14.37
C ASP A 331 11.78 25.35 14.56
N LYS A 332 11.68 24.86 15.80
CA LYS A 332 11.04 23.59 16.14
C LYS A 332 9.56 23.57 15.75
N ASP A 333 8.84 24.64 16.11
CA ASP A 333 7.40 24.69 15.89
C ASP A 333 7.06 24.79 14.40
N SER A 334 7.81 25.57 13.63
CA SER A 334 7.71 25.61 12.16
C SER A 334 8.00 24.26 11.52
N ALA A 335 8.99 23.52 12.02
CA ALA A 335 9.29 22.16 11.53
C ALA A 335 8.14 21.19 11.80
N MET A 336 7.56 21.24 13.01
CA MET A 336 6.45 20.38 13.40
C MET A 336 5.17 20.71 12.64
N VAL A 337 4.85 21.99 12.42
CA VAL A 337 3.71 22.41 11.62
C VAL A 337 3.88 22.00 10.14
N MET A 338 5.08 22.18 9.57
CA MET A 338 5.39 21.71 8.23
C MET A 338 5.18 20.21 8.11
N PHE A 339 5.71 19.43 9.04
CA PHE A 339 5.54 17.99 9.12
C PHE A 339 4.05 17.60 9.17
N ALA A 340 3.27 18.23 10.05
CA ALA A 340 1.84 17.99 10.20
C ALA A 340 1.06 18.32 8.91
N MET A 341 1.38 19.42 8.24
CA MET A 341 0.70 19.83 7.00
C MET A 341 0.98 18.85 5.86
N VAL A 342 2.18 18.28 5.76
CA VAL A 342 2.48 17.23 4.76
C VAL A 342 1.79 15.91 5.13
N CYS A 343 1.70 15.56 6.41
CA CYS A 343 0.89 14.42 6.87
C CYS A 343 -0.57 14.56 6.42
N LEU A 344 -1.15 15.72 6.65
CA LEU A 344 -2.54 16.03 6.28
C LEU A 344 -2.73 16.00 4.75
N GLN A 345 -1.80 16.56 3.99
CA GLN A 345 -1.82 16.59 2.53
C GLN A 345 -1.85 15.18 1.94
N ILE A 346 -1.06 14.27 2.50
CA ILE A 346 -0.98 12.88 2.02
C ILE A 346 -2.21 12.06 2.43
N ALA A 347 -2.66 12.21 3.67
CA ALA A 347 -3.75 11.41 4.22
C ALA A 347 -5.13 11.92 3.83
N HIS A 348 -5.31 13.24 3.83
CA HIS A 348 -6.59 13.91 3.71
C HIS A 348 -6.48 15.15 2.82
N PRO A 349 -6.22 15.01 1.50
CA PRO A 349 -5.98 16.13 0.60
C PRO A 349 -7.13 17.13 0.54
N GLU A 350 -8.38 16.70 0.77
CA GLU A 350 -9.53 17.61 0.80
C GLU A 350 -9.57 18.47 2.08
N ILE A 351 -9.07 17.96 3.20
CA ILE A 351 -8.94 18.74 4.44
C ILE A 351 -7.76 19.71 4.33
N TYR A 352 -6.65 19.23 3.73
CA TYR A 352 -5.55 20.14 3.37
C TYR A 352 -6.02 21.29 2.48
N GLN A 353 -6.97 21.05 1.55
CA GLN A 353 -7.55 22.08 0.72
C GLN A 353 -8.37 23.11 1.53
N LEU A 354 -9.09 22.68 2.57
CA LEU A 354 -9.76 23.62 3.48
C LEU A 354 -8.76 24.59 4.12
N PHE A 355 -7.60 24.10 4.57
CA PHE A 355 -6.52 24.96 5.06
C PHE A 355 -5.97 25.89 3.98
N ALA A 356 -5.86 25.42 2.74
CA ALA A 356 -5.41 26.27 1.63
C ALA A 356 -6.42 27.38 1.30
N ASP A 357 -7.72 27.12 1.46
CA ASP A 357 -8.78 28.11 1.26
C ASP A 357 -8.96 29.08 2.44
N ASN A 358 -8.79 28.59 3.68
CA ASN A 358 -8.76 29.39 4.90
C ASN A 358 -7.80 28.75 5.92
N PRO A 359 -6.57 29.29 6.07
CA PRO A 359 -5.59 28.80 7.04
C PRO A 359 -6.03 28.88 8.50
N ASN A 360 -6.94 29.82 8.81
CA ASN A 360 -7.52 29.93 10.15
C ASN A 360 -8.69 28.95 10.30
N PHE A 361 -8.40 27.72 10.70
CA PHE A 361 -9.43 26.69 10.85
C PHE A 361 -10.53 27.05 11.87
N ARG A 362 -10.25 27.89 12.85
CA ARG A 362 -11.25 28.37 13.82
C ARG A 362 -12.38 29.20 13.18
N GLU A 363 -12.11 29.77 12.01
CA GLU A 363 -13.08 30.52 11.21
C GLU A 363 -13.85 29.66 10.19
N TRP A 364 -13.56 28.37 10.13
CA TRP A 364 -14.31 27.49 9.26
C TRP A 364 -15.78 27.42 9.66
N ASN A 365 -16.63 27.57 8.68
CA ASN A 365 -18.07 27.64 8.86
C ASN A 365 -18.81 26.86 7.76
N GLU A 366 -20.14 26.83 7.84
CA GLU A 366 -20.98 26.15 6.88
C GLU A 366 -20.79 26.63 5.43
N ASP A 367 -20.56 27.94 5.20
CA ASP A 367 -20.37 28.49 3.85
C ASP A 367 -19.11 27.92 3.19
N LEU A 368 -18.03 27.73 3.96
CA LEU A 368 -16.82 27.09 3.48
C LEU A 368 -17.08 25.62 3.15
N ALA A 369 -17.77 24.90 4.02
CA ALA A 369 -18.13 23.52 3.78
C ALA A 369 -19.02 23.36 2.54
N TYR A 370 -19.96 24.25 2.34
CA TYR A 370 -20.82 24.26 1.13
C TYR A 370 -20.03 24.46 -0.15
N ARG A 371 -19.11 25.41 -0.18
CA ARG A 371 -18.26 25.66 -1.37
C ARG A 371 -17.48 24.41 -1.79
N GLU A 372 -17.00 23.63 -0.84
CA GLU A 372 -16.25 22.41 -1.10
C GLU A 372 -17.15 21.20 -1.45
N THR A 373 -18.37 21.18 -0.96
CA THR A 373 -19.31 20.06 -1.17
C THR A 373 -20.26 20.25 -2.34
N GLN A 374 -20.60 21.48 -2.74
CA GLN A 374 -21.56 21.80 -3.83
C GLN A 374 -21.13 21.31 -5.23
N LYS A 375 -19.91 20.85 -5.40
CA LYS A 375 -19.47 20.24 -6.68
C LYS A 375 -20.02 18.84 -6.92
N LYS A 376 -20.82 18.29 -6.00
CA LYS A 376 -21.56 17.03 -6.17
C LYS A 376 -23.05 17.32 -6.13
N GLU A 377 -23.63 17.28 -7.31
CA GLU A 377 -25.05 17.46 -7.61
C GLU A 377 -25.97 16.67 -6.67
N GLU A 378 -27.12 17.32 -6.34
CA GLU A 378 -28.34 16.70 -5.82
C GLU A 378 -28.16 15.74 -4.62
N ALA A 379 -27.98 16.33 -3.45
CA ALA A 379 -28.16 15.57 -2.21
C ALA A 379 -29.65 15.18 -2.10
N ASP A 380 -29.91 13.87 -2.15
CA ASP A 380 -31.21 13.28 -1.84
C ASP A 380 -31.70 13.82 -0.48
N GLU A 381 -33.00 14.13 -0.34
CA GLU A 381 -33.59 14.61 0.91
C GLU A 381 -33.28 13.69 2.09
N ASN A 382 -33.18 12.38 1.86
CA ASN A 382 -32.75 11.40 2.86
C ASN A 382 -31.31 11.59 3.32
N TRP A 383 -30.42 12.02 2.41
CA TRP A 383 -29.02 12.30 2.76
C TRP A 383 -28.93 13.51 3.69
N ILE A 384 -29.67 14.59 3.38
CA ILE A 384 -29.72 15.81 4.21
C ILE A 384 -30.21 15.50 5.60
N LYS A 385 -31.30 14.75 5.71
CA LYS A 385 -31.90 14.35 7.00
C LYS A 385 -30.95 13.47 7.83
N ASN A 386 -30.30 12.50 7.18
CA ASN A 386 -29.32 11.64 7.85
C ASN A 386 -28.06 12.41 8.27
N PHE A 387 -27.68 13.42 7.49
CA PHE A 387 -26.57 14.31 7.83
C PHE A 387 -26.91 15.18 9.04
N GLU A 388 -28.07 15.82 9.06
CA GLU A 388 -28.55 16.64 10.19
C GLU A 388 -28.61 15.80 11.48
N GLN A 389 -29.15 14.57 11.42
CA GLN A 389 -29.14 13.65 12.56
C GLN A 389 -27.73 13.26 13.01
N ALA A 390 -26.79 13.12 12.09
CA ALA A 390 -25.41 12.75 12.41
C ALA A 390 -24.60 13.93 13.00
N THR A 391 -24.99 15.16 12.69
CA THR A 391 -24.36 16.38 13.25
C THR A 391 -24.92 16.77 14.63
N GLU A 392 -26.07 16.24 15.05
CA GLU A 392 -26.62 16.42 16.40
C GLU A 392 -25.89 15.61 17.48
N THR A 393 -24.74 14.99 17.15
CA THR A 393 -23.94 14.25 18.14
C THR A 393 -23.06 15.18 18.95
N ASP A 394 -22.86 14.88 20.24
CA ASP A 394 -22.02 15.65 21.18
C ASP A 394 -20.51 15.66 20.81
N ASN A 395 -20.13 15.04 19.68
CA ASN A 395 -18.75 14.87 19.27
C ASN A 395 -18.16 16.04 18.43
N PHE A 396 -19.03 16.93 17.91
CA PHE A 396 -18.63 18.08 17.10
C PHE A 396 -19.36 19.33 17.60
N ASN A 397 -18.74 20.03 18.56
CA ASN A 397 -19.38 21.14 19.26
C ASN A 397 -19.05 22.50 18.64
N GLU A 398 -17.81 22.64 18.15
CA GLU A 398 -17.32 23.88 17.56
C GLU A 398 -17.78 24.04 16.09
N GLU A 399 -17.92 25.26 15.61
CA GLU A 399 -18.34 25.59 14.24
C GLU A 399 -17.40 24.95 13.20
N TRP A 400 -16.08 25.01 13.44
CA TRP A 400 -15.09 24.43 12.56
C TRP A 400 -15.16 22.90 12.51
N GLU A 401 -15.49 22.26 13.63
CA GLU A 401 -15.68 20.80 13.69
C GLU A 401 -16.90 20.37 12.87
N LYS A 402 -17.98 21.13 12.94
CA LYS A 402 -19.19 20.90 12.12
C LYS A 402 -18.89 21.06 10.64
N CYS A 403 -18.11 22.10 10.27
CA CYS A 403 -17.63 22.30 8.91
C CYS A 403 -16.81 21.10 8.43
N LEU A 404 -15.82 20.67 9.22
CA LEU A 404 -14.98 19.51 8.97
C LEU A 404 -15.83 18.24 8.77
N PHE A 405 -16.74 17.97 9.70
CA PHE A 405 -17.59 16.79 9.65
C PHE A 405 -18.44 16.78 8.38
N ARG A 406 -18.98 17.92 7.97
CA ARG A 406 -19.76 18.05 6.74
C ARG A 406 -18.94 17.67 5.50
N VAL A 407 -17.69 18.11 5.41
CA VAL A 407 -16.78 17.73 4.32
C VAL A 407 -16.44 16.23 4.38
N CYS A 408 -16.22 15.70 5.57
CA CYS A 408 -15.96 14.28 5.78
C CYS A 408 -17.17 13.40 5.41
N TYR A 409 -18.37 13.86 5.66
CA TYR A 409 -19.62 13.11 5.46
C TYR A 409 -19.87 12.74 4.00
N THR A 410 -19.35 13.51 3.05
CA THR A 410 -19.48 13.25 1.60
C THR A 410 -18.81 11.96 1.14
N ASN A 411 -17.91 11.38 1.96
CA ASN A 411 -17.21 10.15 1.64
C ASN A 411 -17.25 9.19 2.82
N PRO A 412 -17.80 7.95 2.67
CA PRO A 412 -17.92 7.00 3.77
C PRO A 412 -16.61 6.69 4.49
N ARG A 413 -15.48 6.64 3.77
CA ARG A 413 -14.15 6.38 4.37
C ARG A 413 -13.67 7.55 5.22
N ARG A 414 -13.87 8.80 4.76
CA ARG A 414 -13.54 10.00 5.53
C ARG A 414 -14.45 10.16 6.74
N ARG A 415 -15.75 9.93 6.57
CA ARG A 415 -16.72 9.96 7.67
C ARG A 415 -16.30 9.06 8.83
N ALA A 416 -15.82 7.85 8.53
CA ALA A 416 -15.30 6.93 9.55
C ALA A 416 -14.04 7.44 10.26
N LYS A 417 -13.32 8.41 9.68
CA LYS A 417 -12.11 9.01 10.24
C LYS A 417 -12.31 10.46 10.76
N ALA A 418 -13.53 10.98 10.72
CA ALA A 418 -13.80 12.37 11.05
C ALA A 418 -13.32 12.78 12.45
N SER A 419 -13.53 11.93 13.46
CA SER A 419 -13.03 12.18 14.82
C SER A 419 -11.50 12.22 14.88
N ALA A 420 -10.82 11.30 14.21
CA ALA A 420 -9.35 11.30 14.17
C ALA A 420 -8.79 12.52 13.46
N ILE A 421 -9.48 13.03 12.42
CA ILE A 421 -9.09 14.26 11.72
C ILE A 421 -9.37 15.47 12.59
N SER A 422 -10.49 15.51 13.34
CA SER A 422 -10.77 16.60 14.31
C SER A 422 -9.71 16.64 15.40
N GLU A 423 -9.38 15.48 16.00
CA GLU A 423 -8.31 15.38 16.98
C GLU A 423 -6.94 15.81 16.41
N PHE A 424 -6.64 15.49 15.15
CA PHE A 424 -5.41 15.96 14.50
C PHE A 424 -5.37 17.49 14.40
N ILE A 425 -6.48 18.14 14.04
CA ILE A 425 -6.55 19.61 13.94
C ILE A 425 -6.48 20.26 15.33
N SER A 426 -7.14 19.66 16.33
CA SER A 426 -7.10 20.18 17.71
C SER A 426 -5.69 20.24 18.30
N ILE A 427 -4.75 19.41 17.82
CA ILE A 427 -3.34 19.48 18.21
C ILE A 427 -2.74 20.87 17.94
N PHE A 428 -3.17 21.53 16.87
CA PHE A 428 -2.68 22.87 16.54
C PHE A 428 -3.07 23.90 17.63
N ASP A 429 -4.25 23.75 18.25
CA ASP A 429 -4.66 24.60 19.38
C ASP A 429 -3.97 24.25 20.68
N GLU A 430 -3.73 22.97 20.92
CA GLU A 430 -3.23 22.46 22.19
C GLU A 430 -1.72 22.65 22.36
N GLN A 431 -0.97 22.51 21.26
CA GLN A 431 0.49 22.40 21.28
C GLN A 431 1.23 23.65 20.81
N PHE A 432 0.56 24.56 20.10
CA PHE A 432 1.20 25.72 19.48
C PHE A 432 0.58 27.05 19.95
N ASN A 433 1.38 28.11 19.87
CA ASN A 433 0.93 29.45 20.21
C ASN A 433 -0.18 29.92 19.26
N GLU A 434 -1.32 30.30 19.82
CA GLU A 434 -2.52 30.74 19.09
C GLU A 434 -2.26 31.85 18.07
N LYS A 435 -1.34 32.79 18.36
CA LYS A 435 -1.03 33.93 17.48
C LYS A 435 -0.07 33.56 16.34
N GLU A 436 0.73 32.54 16.53
CA GLU A 436 1.81 32.18 15.63
C GLU A 436 1.42 31.02 14.69
N ILE A 437 0.55 30.12 15.18
CA ILE A 437 0.16 28.91 14.45
C ILE A 437 -0.41 29.19 13.05
N ILE A 438 -1.24 30.22 12.89
CA ILE A 438 -1.85 30.56 11.60
C ILE A 438 -0.76 30.97 10.59
N SER A 439 0.22 31.81 11.02
CA SER A 439 1.31 32.21 10.14
C SER A 439 2.24 31.04 9.78
N MET A 440 2.44 30.10 10.70
CA MET A 440 3.18 28.86 10.43
C MET A 440 2.44 27.96 9.42
N ILE A 441 1.13 27.81 9.57
CA ILE A 441 0.29 27.08 8.61
C ILE A 441 0.34 27.76 7.22
N GLU A 442 0.19 29.08 7.13
CA GLU A 442 0.32 29.82 5.86
C GLU A 442 1.67 29.62 5.21
N SER A 443 2.75 29.69 5.99
CA SER A 443 4.10 29.43 5.52
C SER A 443 4.26 28.00 5.01
N ALA A 444 3.77 27.00 5.77
CA ALA A 444 3.80 25.61 5.38
C ALA A 444 3.00 25.35 4.11
N LEU A 445 1.81 25.92 3.96
CA LEU A 445 0.97 25.82 2.76
C LEU A 445 1.70 26.35 1.51
N GLY A 446 2.40 27.48 1.66
CA GLY A 446 3.18 28.07 0.56
C GLY A 446 4.29 27.16 0.05
N GLN A 447 4.85 26.32 0.91
CA GLN A 447 5.95 25.41 0.59
C GLN A 447 5.47 24.01 0.18
N THR A 448 4.40 23.50 0.79
CA THR A 448 3.91 22.13 0.57
C THR A 448 3.05 21.98 -0.69
N ALA A 449 2.60 23.07 -1.28
CA ALA A 449 1.76 23.06 -2.48
C ALA A 449 2.33 22.24 -3.65
N VAL A 450 3.66 22.20 -3.80
CA VAL A 450 4.37 21.50 -4.90
C VAL A 450 4.30 19.97 -4.78
N THR A 451 4.06 19.41 -3.60
CA THR A 451 3.99 17.97 -3.36
C THR A 451 2.56 17.43 -3.37
N SER A 452 1.58 18.28 -3.61
CA SER A 452 0.16 17.91 -3.64
C SER A 452 -0.16 17.01 -4.84
N VAL A 453 -0.80 15.87 -4.58
CA VAL A 453 -1.36 14.95 -5.59
C VAL A 453 -2.85 15.29 -5.79
N SER A 454 -3.20 16.54 -5.91
CA SER A 454 -4.58 16.95 -6.15
C SER A 454 -4.83 17.09 -7.64
N SER A 455 -5.99 16.60 -8.10
CA SER A 455 -6.46 16.83 -9.47
C SER A 455 -6.98 18.25 -9.73
N LYS A 456 -6.98 19.10 -8.68
CA LYS A 456 -7.32 20.53 -8.79
C LYS A 456 -6.01 21.31 -8.94
N GLU A 457 -5.96 22.25 -9.87
CA GLU A 457 -4.90 23.25 -9.94
C GLU A 457 -4.81 23.95 -8.58
N ASN A 458 -3.66 23.86 -7.91
CA ASN A 458 -3.46 24.50 -6.63
C ASN A 458 -3.05 25.97 -6.91
N PRO A 459 -3.91 26.96 -6.61
CA PRO A 459 -3.62 28.37 -6.89
C PRO A 459 -2.45 28.93 -6.07
N ASN A 460 -2.01 28.21 -5.03
CA ASN A 460 -0.92 28.62 -4.14
C ASN A 460 0.46 28.11 -4.59
N VAL A 461 0.56 27.31 -5.66
CA VAL A 461 1.86 26.96 -6.23
C VAL A 461 2.49 28.21 -6.82
N ARG A 462 3.43 28.82 -6.10
CA ARG A 462 4.26 29.88 -6.66
C ARG A 462 5.29 29.26 -7.60
N PRO A 463 5.35 29.70 -8.87
CA PRO A 463 6.42 29.26 -9.75
C PRO A 463 7.78 29.68 -9.16
N PRO A 464 8.86 28.85 -9.30
CA PRO A 464 10.18 29.18 -8.82
C PRO A 464 10.61 30.58 -9.32
N LYS A 465 11.30 31.37 -8.47
CA LYS A 465 11.83 32.67 -8.84
C LYS A 465 12.72 32.53 -10.09
N GLY A 466 12.33 33.17 -11.18
CA GLY A 466 13.03 33.10 -12.47
C GLY A 466 12.35 32.23 -13.52
N SER A 467 11.32 31.50 -13.19
CA SER A 467 10.47 30.81 -14.16
C SER A 467 9.51 31.79 -14.86
N TYR A 468 9.20 31.44 -16.07
CA TYR A 468 8.33 32.10 -17.04
C TYR A 468 7.26 33.02 -16.45
N LYS A 469 7.24 34.30 -16.85
CA LYS A 469 6.20 35.26 -16.44
C LYS A 469 4.87 34.95 -17.16
N PRO A 470 3.79 34.70 -16.41
CA PRO A 470 2.60 34.05 -16.90
C PRO A 470 1.55 34.92 -17.59
N HIS A 471 1.93 36.04 -18.27
CA HIS A 471 0.93 36.81 -19.01
C HIS A 471 0.27 35.99 -20.14
N PHE A 472 0.96 34.92 -20.56
CA PHE A 472 0.47 33.95 -21.55
C PHE A 472 -0.52 32.95 -20.91
N VAL A 473 -0.25 32.54 -19.66
CA VAL A 473 -1.07 31.55 -18.91
C VAL A 473 -2.43 32.16 -18.54
N SER A 474 -2.45 33.43 -18.12
CA SER A 474 -3.71 34.10 -17.74
C SER A 474 -4.68 34.29 -18.91
N GLY A 475 -4.15 34.54 -20.13
CA GLY A 475 -4.98 34.64 -21.34
C GLY A 475 -5.53 33.27 -21.76
N TYR A 476 -4.74 32.21 -21.68
CA TYR A 476 -5.15 30.83 -21.95
C TYR A 476 -6.20 30.34 -20.96
N GLU A 477 -5.99 30.57 -19.66
CA GLU A 477 -6.97 30.20 -18.63
C GLU A 477 -8.28 31.00 -18.78
N ALA A 478 -8.21 32.29 -19.07
CA ALA A 478 -9.39 33.08 -19.31
C ALA A 478 -10.18 32.59 -20.54
N TRP A 479 -9.47 32.15 -21.59
CA TRP A 479 -10.08 31.54 -22.77
C TRP A 479 -10.69 30.17 -22.44
N LYS A 480 -9.94 29.29 -21.76
CA LYS A 480 -10.36 27.94 -21.33
C LYS A 480 -11.59 28.01 -20.42
N LEU A 481 -11.70 29.03 -19.60
CA LEU A 481 -12.83 29.24 -18.70
C LEU A 481 -14.00 30.00 -19.34
N ASN A 482 -13.96 30.28 -20.68
CA ASN A 482 -14.94 31.07 -21.43
C ASN A 482 -15.26 32.45 -20.79
N ARG A 483 -14.32 33.01 -20.03
CA ARG A 483 -14.49 34.31 -19.37
C ARG A 483 -14.28 35.51 -20.29
N ILE A 484 -13.73 35.29 -21.48
CA ILE A 484 -13.49 36.30 -22.49
C ILE A 484 -13.96 35.74 -23.83
N GLU A 485 -14.80 36.49 -24.55
CA GLU A 485 -15.20 36.12 -25.90
C GLU A 485 -13.99 36.06 -26.83
N LYS A 486 -13.96 35.13 -27.81
CA LYS A 486 -12.87 34.90 -28.76
C LYS A 486 -12.36 36.18 -29.43
N ASP A 487 -13.26 37.03 -29.84
CA ASP A 487 -12.94 38.28 -30.54
C ASP A 487 -12.25 39.30 -29.61
N ASN A 488 -12.59 39.30 -28.33
CA ASN A 488 -11.95 40.13 -27.33
C ASN A 488 -10.57 39.63 -26.92
N LEU A 489 -10.33 38.30 -26.99
CA LEU A 489 -9.03 37.68 -26.73
C LEU A 489 -8.01 38.02 -27.82
N SER A 490 -8.40 37.93 -29.10
CA SER A 490 -7.53 38.24 -30.25
C SER A 490 -7.09 39.72 -30.28
N SER A 491 -7.91 40.64 -29.79
CA SER A 491 -7.57 42.07 -29.72
C SER A 491 -6.61 42.38 -28.54
N LYS A 492 -6.66 41.59 -27.46
CA LYS A 492 -5.82 41.80 -26.27
C LYS A 492 -4.52 40.98 -26.29
N HIS A 493 -4.53 39.88 -27.02
CA HIS A 493 -3.42 38.93 -27.10
C HIS A 493 -3.25 38.47 -28.55
N PRO A 494 -2.56 39.26 -29.39
CA PRO A 494 -2.42 38.98 -30.82
C PRO A 494 -1.78 37.64 -31.15
N ASP A 495 -1.05 37.04 -30.19
CA ASP A 495 -0.43 35.73 -30.34
C ASP A 495 -1.37 34.55 -29.99
N PHE A 496 -2.62 34.85 -29.58
CA PHE A 496 -3.61 33.81 -29.30
C PHE A 496 -4.28 33.33 -30.60
N PRO A 497 -4.46 32.01 -30.75
CA PRO A 497 -5.10 31.46 -31.93
C PRO A 497 -6.57 31.92 -32.02
N THR A 498 -6.97 32.33 -33.19
CA THR A 498 -8.34 32.78 -33.50
C THR A 498 -9.31 31.61 -33.69
N LYS A 499 -8.80 30.39 -33.82
CA LYS A 499 -9.57 29.15 -33.96
C LYS A 499 -9.18 28.11 -32.92
N GLU A 500 -10.16 27.40 -32.38
CA GLU A 500 -9.94 26.33 -31.37
C GLU A 500 -8.99 25.22 -31.85
N SER A 501 -9.02 24.91 -33.16
CA SER A 501 -8.16 23.92 -33.80
C SER A 501 -6.68 24.30 -33.87
N GLU A 502 -6.33 25.54 -33.55
CA GLU A 502 -4.97 26.08 -33.60
C GLU A 502 -4.31 26.11 -32.20
N VAL A 503 -5.08 25.80 -31.14
CA VAL A 503 -4.54 25.70 -29.79
C VAL A 503 -3.87 24.34 -29.61
N THR A 504 -2.60 24.28 -29.93
CA THR A 504 -1.75 23.13 -29.57
C THR A 504 -1.27 23.33 -28.16
N ILE A 505 -1.64 22.40 -27.27
CA ILE A 505 -1.10 22.31 -25.93
C ILE A 505 0.27 21.63 -26.07
N ASN A 506 1.32 22.40 -25.89
CA ASN A 506 2.65 21.86 -25.66
C ASN A 506 2.85 21.69 -24.16
#